data_af540e33fa42626ac5f9e140f208d2d6
#
_entry.id   af540e33fa42626ac5f9e140f208d2d6
#
_cell.length_a   1.000
_cell.length_b   1.000
_cell.length_c   1.000
_cell.angle_alpha   90.00
_cell.angle_beta   90.00
_cell.angle_gamma   90.00
#
_symmetry.space_group_name_H-M   'P 1'
#
loop_
_entity.id
_entity.type
_entity.pdbx_description
1 polymer ?
#
loop_
_entity_poly.entity_id
_entity_poly.type
_entity_poly.pdbx_seq_one_letter_code
_entity_poly.pdbx_strand_id
1 'polypeptide(L)'
;LELSSAASDVYKRQPYNYDDQNIFAKILRGEIPCNKVLETEHSLAFHDINPAAPKHVLVIPKGSYVTYDHFAQTASSEEITDFVRAIGEVCKILEVEPSQGGGGFRAISNAGEAGLQEVPHLHVHILGGRNLGPMISKN
;
A
#
# COMPACT_ATOMS: atom_id res chain seq x y z
N LEU A 1 -13.98 32.84 11.81
CA LEU A 1 -13.11 32.46 10.72
C LEU A 1 -12.72 30.98 10.81
N GLU A 2 -12.28 30.59 11.97
CA GLU A 2 -11.92 29.21 12.25
C GLU A 2 -13.11 28.27 12.16
N LEU A 3 -14.26 28.69 12.68
CA LEU A 3 -15.49 27.93 12.55
C LEU A 3 -15.93 27.79 11.10
N SER A 4 -15.78 28.84 10.35
CA SER A 4 -16.11 28.88 8.93
C SER A 4 -15.21 27.91 8.16
N SER A 5 -13.93 27.92 8.48
CA SER A 5 -12.95 27.04 7.89
C SER A 5 -13.23 25.56 8.24
N ALA A 6 -13.51 25.28 9.50
CA ALA A 6 -13.84 23.93 9.95
C ALA A 6 -15.12 23.41 9.30
N ALA A 7 -16.15 24.24 9.21
CA ALA A 7 -17.39 23.89 8.53
C ALA A 7 -17.16 23.62 7.05
N SER A 8 -16.36 24.46 6.39
CA SER A 8 -16.00 24.27 5.00
C SER A 8 -15.24 22.95 4.77
N ASP A 9 -14.32 22.63 5.67
CA ASP A 9 -13.57 21.38 5.59
C ASP A 9 -14.47 20.15 5.75
N VAL A 10 -15.43 20.20 6.67
CA VAL A 10 -16.40 19.13 6.85
C VAL A 10 -17.23 18.91 5.57
N TYR A 11 -17.68 19.98 4.95
CA TYR A 11 -18.44 19.87 3.70
C TYR A 11 -17.61 19.40 2.53
N LYS A 12 -16.33 19.78 2.49
CA LYS A 12 -15.42 19.38 1.41
C LYS A 12 -14.92 17.96 1.58
N ARG A 13 -14.86 17.46 2.81
CA ARG A 13 -14.46 16.08 3.06
C ARG A 13 -15.53 15.14 2.60
N GLN A 14 -15.16 14.30 1.67
CA GLN A 14 -16.01 13.19 1.26
C GLN A 14 -15.50 11.93 1.96
N PRO A 15 -16.40 11.14 2.58
CA PRO A 15 -15.97 9.84 3.09
C PRO A 15 -15.47 9.01 1.91
N TYR A 16 -14.46 8.18 2.17
CA TYR A 16 -14.00 7.27 1.15
C TYR A 16 -15.10 6.25 0.83
N ASN A 17 -15.43 6.13 -0.43
CA ASN A 17 -16.32 5.10 -0.93
C ASN A 17 -15.48 3.99 -1.53
N TYR A 18 -15.54 2.81 -0.93
CA TYR A 18 -14.77 1.68 -1.41
C TYR A 18 -15.50 0.98 -2.55
N ASP A 19 -14.84 0.88 -3.69
CA ASP A 19 -15.32 0.13 -4.85
C ASP A 19 -14.83 -1.31 -4.73
N ASP A 20 -15.72 -2.23 -4.38
CA ASP A 20 -15.39 -3.64 -4.20
C ASP A 20 -15.20 -4.40 -5.52
N GLN A 21 -15.31 -3.72 -6.65
CA GLN A 21 -15.02 -4.29 -7.97
C GLN A 21 -13.57 -4.02 -8.40
N ASN A 22 -12.75 -3.41 -7.56
CA ASN A 22 -11.35 -3.20 -7.87
C ASN A 22 -10.59 -4.54 -7.90
N ILE A 23 -9.48 -4.56 -8.65
CA ILE A 23 -8.74 -5.80 -8.89
C ILE A 23 -8.19 -6.44 -7.60
N PHE A 24 -7.80 -5.62 -6.61
CA PHE A 24 -7.26 -6.18 -5.37
C PHE A 24 -8.36 -6.80 -4.50
N ALA A 25 -9.55 -6.21 -4.49
CA ALA A 25 -10.69 -6.83 -3.83
C ALA A 25 -11.02 -8.18 -4.47
N LYS A 26 -10.92 -8.27 -5.80
CA LYS A 26 -11.14 -9.52 -6.53
C LYS A 26 -10.07 -10.57 -6.20
N ILE A 27 -8.83 -10.15 -6.06
CA ILE A 27 -7.74 -11.04 -5.62
C ILE A 27 -8.04 -11.58 -4.22
N LEU A 28 -8.47 -10.70 -3.30
CA LEU A 28 -8.80 -11.11 -1.94
C LEU A 28 -9.95 -12.10 -1.87
N ARG A 29 -10.91 -12.00 -2.79
CA ARG A 29 -12.02 -12.95 -2.88
C ARG A 29 -11.67 -14.24 -3.63
N GLY A 30 -10.46 -14.32 -4.18
CA GLY A 30 -10.04 -15.48 -4.96
C GLY A 30 -10.56 -15.52 -6.38
N GLU A 31 -11.14 -14.43 -6.88
CA GLU A 31 -11.68 -14.34 -8.24
C GLU A 31 -10.57 -14.14 -9.27
N ILE A 32 -9.47 -13.55 -8.88
CA ILE A 32 -8.28 -13.31 -9.72
C ILE A 32 -7.09 -13.92 -9.00
N PRO A 33 -6.26 -14.72 -9.69
CA PRO A 33 -5.07 -15.28 -9.06
C PRO A 33 -3.98 -14.24 -8.85
N CYS A 34 -3.12 -14.47 -7.88
CA CYS A 34 -1.93 -13.68 -7.65
C CYS A 34 -0.75 -14.58 -7.31
N ASN A 35 0.46 -14.08 -7.52
CA ASN A 35 1.68 -14.77 -7.12
C ASN A 35 2.01 -14.36 -5.69
N LYS A 36 1.48 -15.12 -4.74
CA LYS A 36 1.53 -14.79 -3.31
C LYS A 36 2.94 -14.89 -2.74
N VAL A 37 3.30 -13.91 -1.93
CA VAL A 37 4.57 -13.87 -1.18
C VAL A 37 4.30 -14.15 0.30
N LEU A 38 3.26 -13.56 0.85
CA LEU A 38 2.93 -13.67 2.28
C LEU A 38 1.43 -13.44 2.46
N GLU A 39 0.85 -14.17 3.38
CA GLU A 39 -0.51 -13.91 3.83
C GLU A 39 -0.56 -14.01 5.34
N THR A 40 -1.15 -13.00 5.97
CA THR A 40 -1.36 -12.95 7.42
C THR A 40 -2.86 -12.86 7.69
N GLU A 41 -3.24 -12.70 8.95
CA GLU A 41 -4.65 -12.55 9.30
C GLU A 41 -5.30 -11.35 8.61
N HIS A 42 -4.59 -10.22 8.51
CA HIS A 42 -5.15 -8.96 8.02
C HIS A 42 -4.48 -8.42 6.77
N SER A 43 -3.48 -9.10 6.22
CA SER A 43 -2.70 -8.59 5.09
C SER A 43 -2.40 -9.66 4.06
N LEU A 44 -2.15 -9.23 2.83
CA LEU A 44 -1.73 -10.09 1.74
C LEU A 44 -0.60 -9.40 0.97
N ALA A 45 0.42 -10.13 0.60
CA ALA A 45 1.51 -9.61 -0.23
C ALA A 45 1.70 -10.52 -1.45
N PHE A 46 1.91 -9.91 -2.60
CA PHE A 46 2.08 -10.64 -3.86
C PHE A 46 2.96 -9.85 -4.82
N HIS A 47 3.56 -10.55 -5.77
CA HIS A 47 4.41 -9.93 -6.79
C HIS A 47 3.59 -9.06 -7.73
N ASP A 48 4.13 -7.87 -8.05
CA ASP A 48 3.53 -7.03 -9.09
C ASP A 48 3.74 -7.70 -10.45
N ILE A 49 2.69 -7.79 -11.27
CA ILE A 49 2.76 -8.44 -12.58
C ILE A 49 3.52 -7.59 -13.61
N ASN A 50 3.67 -6.29 -13.34
CA ASN A 50 4.45 -5.36 -14.18
C ASN A 50 5.53 -4.71 -13.32
N PRO A 51 6.56 -5.47 -12.92
CA PRO A 51 7.54 -4.97 -11.95
C PRO A 51 8.33 -3.79 -12.50
N ALA A 52 8.46 -2.75 -11.66
CA ALA A 52 9.25 -1.55 -11.97
C ALA A 52 10.71 -1.70 -11.52
N ALA A 53 11.03 -2.76 -10.79
CA ALA A 53 12.36 -3.06 -10.30
C ALA A 53 12.55 -4.58 -10.22
N PRO A 54 13.79 -5.08 -10.08
CA PRO A 54 14.01 -6.52 -10.01
C PRO A 54 13.23 -7.21 -8.88
N LYS A 55 13.00 -6.49 -7.79
CA LYS A 55 12.11 -6.94 -6.70
C LYS A 55 11.00 -5.91 -6.57
N HIS A 56 9.76 -6.35 -6.72
CA HIS A 56 8.60 -5.48 -6.66
C HIS A 56 7.41 -6.27 -6.13
N VAL A 57 7.09 -6.07 -4.86
CA VAL A 57 5.98 -6.74 -4.18
C VAL A 57 5.00 -5.68 -3.70
N LEU A 58 3.72 -6.01 -3.75
CA LEU A 58 2.64 -5.19 -3.23
C LEU A 58 2.17 -5.80 -1.92
N VAL A 59 1.99 -4.96 -0.90
CA VAL A 59 1.38 -5.36 0.37
C VAL A 59 0.06 -4.63 0.50
N ILE A 60 -1.01 -5.39 0.70
CA ILE A 60 -2.36 -4.84 0.84
C ILE A 60 -3.00 -5.28 2.15
N PRO A 61 -3.82 -4.44 2.80
CA PRO A 61 -4.67 -4.91 3.88
C PRO A 61 -5.84 -5.72 3.31
N LYS A 62 -6.37 -6.65 4.09
CA LYS A 62 -7.56 -7.41 3.68
C LYS A 62 -8.83 -6.58 3.82
N GLY A 63 -8.83 -5.61 4.71
CA GLY A 63 -9.96 -4.70 4.90
C GLY A 63 -10.11 -3.73 3.74
N SER A 64 -11.28 -3.12 3.64
CA SER A 64 -11.68 -2.25 2.53
C SER A 64 -11.20 -0.82 2.73
N TYR A 65 -9.94 -0.58 2.55
CA TYR A 65 -9.31 0.72 2.71
C TYR A 65 -8.80 1.24 1.37
N VAL A 66 -9.13 2.50 1.05
CA VAL A 66 -8.81 3.09 -0.24
C VAL A 66 -7.38 3.61 -0.28
N THR A 67 -6.96 4.33 0.77
CA THR A 67 -5.67 5.03 0.85
C THR A 67 -5.02 4.80 2.20
N TYR A 68 -3.75 5.18 2.29
CA TYR A 68 -2.98 5.09 3.52
C TYR A 68 -3.63 5.89 4.66
N ASP A 69 -4.05 7.13 4.39
CA ASP A 69 -4.70 8.00 5.39
C ASP A 69 -6.03 7.41 5.87
N HIS A 70 -6.81 6.84 4.95
CA HIS A 70 -8.05 6.15 5.29
C HIS A 70 -7.78 5.02 6.27
N PHE A 71 -6.82 4.17 5.95
CA PHE A 71 -6.42 3.03 6.79
C PHE A 71 -5.88 3.50 8.14
N ALA A 72 -4.93 4.45 8.12
CA ALA A 72 -4.29 4.93 9.33
C ALA A 72 -5.28 5.56 10.32
N GLN A 73 -6.33 6.19 9.81
CA GLN A 73 -7.30 6.90 10.63
C GLN A 73 -8.45 6.01 11.11
N THR A 74 -8.76 4.92 10.42
CA THR A 74 -9.99 4.16 10.68
C THR A 74 -9.79 2.67 10.96
N ALA A 75 -8.65 2.09 10.62
CA ALA A 75 -8.41 0.67 10.84
C ALA A 75 -8.21 0.38 12.33
N SER A 76 -8.43 -0.87 12.73
CA SER A 76 -8.19 -1.31 14.09
C SER A 76 -6.70 -1.36 14.40
N SER A 77 -6.35 -1.34 15.68
CA SER A 77 -4.95 -1.48 16.11
C SER A 77 -4.34 -2.79 15.60
N GLU A 78 -5.11 -3.86 15.59
CA GLU A 78 -4.68 -5.18 15.11
C GLU A 78 -4.37 -5.15 13.62
N GLU A 79 -5.22 -4.50 12.83
CA GLU A 79 -5.00 -4.36 11.39
C GLU A 79 -3.75 -3.55 11.09
N ILE A 80 -3.56 -2.44 11.81
CA ILE A 80 -2.41 -1.55 11.63
C ILE A 80 -1.12 -2.29 11.99
N THR A 81 -1.09 -2.96 13.13
CA THR A 81 0.08 -3.73 13.56
C THR A 81 0.41 -4.83 12.58
N ASP A 82 -0.59 -5.59 12.14
CA ASP A 82 -0.42 -6.69 11.18
C ASP A 82 0.15 -6.17 9.86
N PHE A 83 -0.38 -5.06 9.36
CA PHE A 83 0.05 -4.50 8.08
C PHE A 83 1.52 -4.04 8.11
N VAL A 84 1.90 -3.34 9.16
CA VAL A 84 3.29 -2.85 9.32
C VAL A 84 4.24 -4.04 9.50
N ARG A 85 3.86 -5.04 10.30
CA ARG A 85 4.66 -6.26 10.48
C ARG A 85 4.79 -7.05 9.17
N ALA A 86 3.72 -7.13 8.38
CA ALA A 86 3.74 -7.79 7.08
C ALA A 86 4.75 -7.11 6.13
N ILE A 87 4.79 -5.78 6.10
CA ILE A 87 5.77 -5.04 5.29
C ILE A 87 7.20 -5.42 5.71
N GLY A 88 7.48 -5.43 7.00
CA GLY A 88 8.80 -5.84 7.50
C GLY A 88 9.16 -7.27 7.11
N GLU A 89 8.21 -8.18 7.19
CA GLU A 89 8.42 -9.58 6.82
C GLU A 89 8.67 -9.72 5.31
N VAL A 90 7.98 -8.96 4.48
CA VAL A 90 8.22 -8.93 3.03
C VAL A 90 9.65 -8.47 2.73
N CYS A 91 10.14 -7.45 3.42
CA CYS A 91 11.52 -6.99 3.25
C CYS A 91 12.52 -8.10 3.56
N LYS A 92 12.24 -8.90 4.56
CA LYS A 92 13.06 -10.05 4.93
C LYS A 92 13.00 -11.13 3.86
N ILE A 93 11.82 -11.48 3.39
CA ILE A 93 11.62 -12.50 2.35
C ILE A 93 12.34 -12.10 1.07
N LEU A 94 12.27 -10.82 0.69
CA LEU A 94 12.92 -10.30 -0.51
C LEU A 94 14.44 -10.11 -0.35
N GLU A 95 14.95 -10.26 0.86
CA GLU A 95 16.37 -10.06 1.16
C GLU A 95 16.85 -8.65 0.80
N VAL A 96 16.04 -7.64 1.11
CA VAL A 96 16.38 -6.23 0.84
C VAL A 96 16.77 -5.46 2.10
N GLU A 97 16.76 -6.10 3.25
CA GLU A 97 17.13 -5.46 4.52
C GLU A 97 18.60 -5.05 4.52
N PRO A 98 18.93 -3.75 4.67
CA PRO A 98 20.34 -3.31 4.70
C PRO A 98 21.15 -3.97 5.82
N SER A 99 20.53 -4.20 6.98
CA SER A 99 21.18 -4.81 8.15
C SER A 99 21.58 -6.26 7.93
N GLN A 100 21.03 -6.93 6.93
CA GLN A 100 21.29 -8.34 6.62
C GLN A 100 22.00 -8.50 5.27
N GLY A 101 22.71 -7.48 4.83
CA GLY A 101 23.47 -7.52 3.58
C GLY A 101 22.65 -7.27 2.32
N GLY A 102 21.38 -6.91 2.46
CA GLY A 102 20.54 -6.48 1.34
C GLY A 102 20.87 -5.08 0.89
N GLY A 103 20.52 -4.75 -0.31
CA GLY A 103 20.84 -3.44 -0.91
C GLY A 103 19.93 -2.31 -0.48
N GLY A 104 18.92 -2.59 0.31
CA GLY A 104 17.91 -1.60 0.69
C GLY A 104 16.67 -1.68 -0.19
N PHE A 105 15.71 -0.86 0.13
CA PHE A 105 14.41 -0.88 -0.56
C PHE A 105 13.75 0.49 -0.48
N ARG A 106 12.70 0.66 -1.26
CA ARG A 106 11.82 1.81 -1.19
C ARG A 106 10.39 1.31 -0.96
N ALA A 107 9.71 1.90 0.03
CA ALA A 107 8.31 1.63 0.30
C ALA A 107 7.51 2.83 -0.17
N ILE A 108 6.55 2.61 -1.07
CA ILE A 108 5.75 3.69 -1.66
C ILE A 108 4.27 3.38 -1.49
N SER A 109 3.53 4.35 -0.97
CA SER A 109 2.09 4.33 -0.96
C SER A 109 1.57 5.54 -1.73
N ASN A 110 0.89 5.29 -2.84
CA ASN A 110 0.31 6.34 -3.67
C ASN A 110 -1.16 6.54 -3.29
N ALA A 111 -1.57 7.78 -3.15
CA ALA A 111 -2.95 8.12 -2.81
C ALA A 111 -3.46 9.22 -3.73
N GLY A 112 -4.67 9.01 -4.25
CA GLY A 112 -5.38 10.01 -5.01
C GLY A 112 -4.74 10.36 -6.34
N GLU A 113 -5.21 11.46 -6.91
CA GLU A 113 -4.83 11.90 -8.24
C GLU A 113 -3.38 12.37 -8.32
N ALA A 114 -2.94 13.15 -7.32
CA ALA A 114 -1.56 13.63 -7.28
C ALA A 114 -0.55 12.50 -7.13
N GLY A 115 -0.92 11.43 -6.46
CA GLY A 115 -0.08 10.25 -6.28
C GLY A 115 -0.20 9.23 -7.40
N LEU A 116 -1.08 9.47 -8.38
CA LEU A 116 -1.36 8.53 -9.48
C LEU A 116 -1.77 7.14 -8.98
N GLN A 117 -2.66 7.11 -8.01
CA GLN A 117 -3.18 5.85 -7.51
C GLN A 117 -4.08 5.22 -8.57
N GLU A 118 -3.68 4.08 -9.08
CA GLU A 118 -4.43 3.40 -10.15
C GLU A 118 -5.53 2.48 -9.61
N VAL A 119 -5.23 1.73 -8.55
CA VAL A 119 -6.19 0.81 -7.95
C VAL A 119 -6.67 1.40 -6.63
N PRO A 120 -8.00 1.59 -6.45
CA PRO A 120 -8.56 2.23 -5.24
C PRO A 120 -8.68 1.27 -4.06
N HIS A 121 -7.60 0.61 -3.76
CA HIS A 121 -7.40 -0.24 -2.58
C HIS A 121 -5.97 0.00 -2.11
N LEU A 122 -5.80 0.35 -0.84
CA LEU A 122 -4.47 0.65 -0.29
C LEU A 122 -3.48 -0.44 -0.65
N HIS A 123 -2.36 -0.04 -1.21
CA HIS A 123 -1.23 -0.94 -1.44
C HIS A 123 0.08 -0.19 -1.25
N VAL A 124 1.03 -0.88 -0.65
CA VAL A 124 2.39 -0.38 -0.48
C VAL A 124 3.28 -1.18 -1.40
N HIS A 125 3.97 -0.46 -2.29
CA HIS A 125 4.99 -1.04 -3.16
C HIS A 125 6.28 -1.22 -2.37
N ILE A 126 6.85 -2.41 -2.39
CA ILE A 126 8.20 -2.65 -1.87
C ILE A 126 9.08 -2.94 -3.08
N LEU A 127 10.02 -2.03 -3.34
CA LEU A 127 10.88 -2.08 -4.52
C LEU A 127 12.34 -2.18 -4.09
N GLY A 128 13.10 -2.99 -4.79
CA GLY A 128 14.52 -3.17 -4.51
C GLY A 128 15.23 -3.96 -5.59
N GLY A 129 16.44 -4.38 -5.28
CA GLY A 129 17.24 -5.18 -6.20
C GLY A 129 18.18 -4.39 -7.09
N ARG A 130 18.09 -3.08 -7.06
CA ARG A 130 19.00 -2.15 -7.76
C ARG A 130 18.89 -0.76 -7.17
N ASN A 131 19.77 0.13 -7.56
CA ASN A 131 19.63 1.55 -7.26
C ASN A 131 18.40 2.08 -7.98
N LEU A 132 17.46 2.64 -7.23
CA LEU A 132 16.15 3.06 -7.75
C LEU A 132 16.16 4.51 -8.26
N GLY A 133 17.29 5.21 -8.15
CA GLY A 133 17.41 6.59 -8.56
C GLY A 133 16.88 7.57 -7.52
N PRO A 134 16.69 8.85 -7.88
CA PRO A 134 16.19 9.86 -6.95
C PRO A 134 14.78 9.54 -6.47
N MET A 135 14.39 10.13 -5.34
CA MET A 135 13.11 9.86 -4.71
C MET A 135 11.94 10.13 -5.64
N ILE A 136 11.95 11.26 -6.33
CA ILE A 136 10.98 11.60 -7.38
C ILE A 136 11.69 12.42 -8.45
N SER A 137 11.08 12.46 -9.65
CA SER A 137 11.53 13.34 -10.73
C SER A 137 11.28 14.80 -10.33
N LYS A 138 12.23 15.69 -10.68
CA LYS A 138 12.12 17.12 -10.37
C LYS A 138 11.51 17.94 -11.51
N ASN A 139 10.86 17.33 -12.43
CA ASN A 139 10.22 18.02 -13.57
C ASN A 139 8.96 18.78 -13.17
#